data_1cd2c08eabb754f1bd57a11d55214879
#
_entry.id   1cd2c08eabb754f1bd57a11d55214879
#
_cell.length_a   1.000
_cell.length_b   1.000
_cell.length_c   1.000
_cell.angle_alpha   90.00
_cell.angle_beta   90.00
_cell.angle_gamma   90.00
#
_symmetry.space_group_name_H-M   'P 1'
#
loop_
_entity.id
_entity.type
_entity.pdbx_description
1 polymer ?
#
loop_
_entity_poly.entity_id
_entity_poly.type
_entity_poly.pdbx_seq_one_letter_code
_entity_poly.pdbx_strand_id
1 'polypeptide(L)'
;GAGSRTTSFLVDDDVLIDAGTGVGELPLARLARIDHVFITHAHLDHIACLPLLVDSVGDLRPTPVTVYATDATLAVLRAHIFNWAVWPDFTRIPSPESAFMRFCPVVVGEPVELPGGRSITPLPAYHTVPAVGYHLAGTGGSLVFSGDTTSHPPFWQAVNSIPDLTHLIVETAFGDEEIALARASRHLCPSLLAEELARLNKRPQLWITHLKPGQFELIMEQVGRLAAAYSPRLLTHGQVLEF
;
A
#
# COMPACT_ATOMS: atom_id res chain seq x y z
N GLY A 1 6.02 15.70 6.99
CA GLY A 1 7.01 16.76 7.18
C GLY A 1 7.73 17.08 5.88
N ALA A 2 8.61 18.09 5.88
CA ALA A 2 9.37 18.44 4.69
C ALA A 2 10.21 17.23 4.21
N GLY A 3 10.08 16.88 2.93
CA GLY A 3 10.78 15.75 2.34
C GLY A 3 10.25 14.36 2.68
N SER A 4 9.24 14.25 3.56
CA SER A 4 8.60 12.98 3.89
C SER A 4 7.16 12.97 3.38
N ARG A 5 6.75 11.84 2.82
CA ARG A 5 5.39 11.61 2.30
C ARG A 5 4.84 10.33 2.89
N THR A 6 3.53 10.25 2.99
CA THR A 6 2.85 9.02 3.40
C THR A 6 2.62 8.12 2.19
N THR A 7 2.28 6.87 2.46
CA THR A 7 2.36 5.75 1.54
C THR A 7 1.59 5.95 0.24
N SER A 8 2.30 5.83 -0.87
CA SER A 8 1.72 5.70 -2.22
C SER A 8 2.77 5.13 -3.17
N PHE A 9 2.40 4.12 -3.96
CA PHE A 9 3.29 3.52 -4.97
C PHE A 9 2.60 3.57 -6.33
N LEU A 10 3.23 4.23 -7.28
CA LEU A 10 2.78 4.22 -8.68
C LEU A 10 3.44 3.05 -9.39
N VAL A 11 2.63 2.14 -9.93
CA VAL A 11 3.08 0.98 -10.71
C VAL A 11 2.80 1.30 -12.17
N ASP A 12 3.85 1.26 -12.98
CA ASP A 12 3.85 1.79 -14.33
C ASP A 12 3.29 3.23 -14.35
N ASP A 13 2.21 3.48 -15.08
CA ASP A 13 1.60 4.81 -15.13
C ASP A 13 0.10 4.81 -14.80
N ASP A 14 -0.49 3.63 -14.60
CA ASP A 14 -1.94 3.44 -14.54
C ASP A 14 -2.46 2.82 -13.24
N VAL A 15 -1.57 2.31 -12.38
CA VAL A 15 -1.95 1.67 -11.11
C VAL A 15 -1.32 2.41 -9.93
N LEU A 16 -2.11 2.70 -8.91
CA LEU A 16 -1.67 3.29 -7.65
C LEU A 16 -1.99 2.32 -6.50
N ILE A 17 -1.00 2.04 -5.65
CA ILE A 17 -1.18 1.33 -4.38
C ILE A 17 -1.12 2.37 -3.27
N ASP A 18 -2.22 2.51 -2.54
CA ASP A 18 -2.49 3.56 -1.58
C ASP A 18 -2.41 4.99 -2.18
N ALA A 19 -3.10 5.91 -1.54
CA ALA A 19 -3.22 7.29 -1.98
C ALA A 19 -2.88 8.26 -0.84
N GLY A 20 -1.72 8.05 -0.22
CA GLY A 20 -1.18 8.96 0.77
C GLY A 20 -0.65 10.25 0.14
N THR A 21 0.03 11.06 0.92
CA THR A 21 0.46 12.42 0.50
C THR A 21 1.50 12.44 -0.61
N GLY A 22 2.16 11.30 -0.93
CA GLY A 22 3.06 11.17 -2.07
C GLY A 22 2.37 11.40 -3.42
N VAL A 23 1.08 11.13 -3.52
CA VAL A 23 0.28 11.38 -4.74
C VAL A 23 0.35 12.85 -5.17
N GLY A 24 0.40 13.78 -4.21
CA GLY A 24 0.48 15.22 -4.49
C GLY A 24 1.77 15.68 -5.20
N GLU A 25 2.78 14.83 -5.33
CA GLU A 25 4.01 15.12 -6.06
C GLU A 25 3.89 14.79 -7.57
N LEU A 26 2.86 14.05 -7.96
CA LEU A 26 2.66 13.67 -9.36
C LEU A 26 2.08 14.86 -10.16
N PRO A 27 2.62 15.14 -11.34
CA PRO A 27 2.02 16.14 -12.24
C PRO A 27 0.65 15.68 -12.72
N LEU A 28 -0.26 16.62 -12.98
CA LEU A 28 -1.64 16.37 -13.39
C LEU A 28 -1.74 15.38 -14.57
N ALA A 29 -0.83 15.46 -15.54
CA ALA A 29 -0.81 14.56 -16.68
C ALA A 29 -0.53 13.10 -16.30
N ARG A 30 0.18 12.85 -15.21
CA ARG A 30 0.37 11.48 -14.66
C ARG A 30 -0.82 11.04 -13.82
N LEU A 31 -1.36 11.94 -12.99
CA LEU A 31 -2.58 11.67 -12.23
C LEU A 31 -3.73 11.24 -13.15
N ALA A 32 -3.90 11.92 -14.30
CA ALA A 32 -4.94 11.61 -15.28
C ALA A 32 -4.80 10.24 -15.96
N ARG A 33 -3.65 9.56 -15.82
CA ARG A 33 -3.40 8.22 -16.38
C ARG A 33 -3.73 7.10 -15.40
N ILE A 34 -3.94 7.40 -14.12
CA ILE A 34 -4.23 6.39 -13.08
C ILE A 34 -5.63 5.83 -13.29
N ASP A 35 -5.72 4.59 -13.74
CA ASP A 35 -6.98 3.87 -13.96
C ASP A 35 -7.43 3.09 -12.73
N HIS A 36 -6.48 2.59 -11.94
CA HIS A 36 -6.70 1.65 -10.87
C HIS A 36 -6.02 2.12 -9.58
N VAL A 37 -6.77 2.22 -8.49
CA VAL A 37 -6.25 2.56 -7.15
C VAL A 37 -6.58 1.42 -6.19
N PHE A 38 -5.57 0.78 -5.63
CA PHE A 38 -5.70 -0.29 -4.66
C PHE A 38 -5.40 0.24 -3.27
N ILE A 39 -6.37 0.18 -2.36
CA ILE A 39 -6.23 0.70 -0.99
C ILE A 39 -6.03 -0.46 -0.03
N THR A 40 -4.96 -0.41 0.76
CA THR A 40 -4.65 -1.41 1.78
C THR A 40 -5.63 -1.34 2.95
N HIS A 41 -5.90 -0.14 3.46
CA HIS A 41 -6.83 0.12 4.57
C HIS A 41 -7.20 1.61 4.64
N ALA A 42 -8.11 1.97 5.56
CA ALA A 42 -8.74 3.28 5.58
C ALA A 42 -8.07 4.34 6.48
N HIS A 43 -6.82 4.15 6.94
CA HIS A 43 -6.12 5.21 7.65
C HIS A 43 -5.77 6.38 6.73
N LEU A 44 -5.76 7.60 7.27
CA LEU A 44 -5.62 8.82 6.46
C LEU A 44 -4.29 8.89 5.71
N ASP A 45 -3.21 8.37 6.26
CA ASP A 45 -1.90 8.34 5.61
C ASP A 45 -1.84 7.42 4.38
N HIS A 46 -2.88 6.59 4.17
CA HIS A 46 -3.04 5.75 2.99
C HIS A 46 -4.14 6.24 2.03
N ILE A 47 -5.03 7.14 2.45
CA ILE A 47 -6.17 7.59 1.63
C ILE A 47 -6.29 9.11 1.48
N ALA A 48 -5.45 9.92 2.14
CA ALA A 48 -5.63 11.37 2.24
C ALA A 48 -5.73 12.07 0.88
N CYS A 49 -5.02 11.61 -0.15
CA CYS A 49 -5.06 12.20 -1.47
C CYS A 49 -6.03 11.52 -2.44
N LEU A 50 -6.73 10.44 -2.05
CA LEU A 50 -7.70 9.78 -2.93
C LEU A 50 -8.82 10.72 -3.37
N PRO A 51 -9.49 11.49 -2.47
CA PRO A 51 -10.51 12.44 -2.88
C PRO A 51 -9.99 13.52 -3.81
N LEU A 52 -8.80 14.05 -3.51
CA LEU A 52 -8.16 15.11 -4.30
C LEU A 52 -7.71 14.61 -5.68
N LEU A 53 -7.24 13.36 -5.76
CA LEU A 53 -6.90 12.72 -7.04
C LEU A 53 -8.13 12.69 -7.94
N VAL A 54 -9.24 12.11 -7.47
CA VAL A 54 -10.46 11.95 -8.28
C VAL A 54 -11.04 13.31 -8.70
N ASP A 55 -11.04 14.28 -7.78
CA ASP A 55 -11.48 15.66 -8.06
C ASP A 55 -10.64 16.31 -9.17
N SER A 56 -9.33 16.12 -9.11
CA SER A 56 -8.39 16.75 -10.06
C SER A 56 -8.50 16.19 -11.49
N VAL A 57 -8.91 14.92 -11.63
CA VAL A 57 -8.85 14.23 -12.93
C VAL A 57 -10.21 13.82 -13.49
N GLY A 58 -11.29 13.94 -12.73
CA GLY A 58 -12.61 13.43 -13.12
C GLY A 58 -13.07 13.92 -14.50
N ASP A 59 -13.01 15.23 -14.73
CA ASP A 59 -13.39 15.84 -16.02
C ASP A 59 -12.36 15.63 -17.14
N LEU A 60 -11.16 15.15 -16.81
CA LEU A 60 -10.09 14.92 -17.79
C LEU A 60 -10.11 13.51 -18.37
N ARG A 61 -10.96 12.63 -17.83
CA ARG A 61 -10.94 11.21 -18.13
C ARG A 61 -12.21 10.74 -18.81
N PRO A 62 -12.11 9.88 -19.83
CA PRO A 62 -13.28 9.27 -20.48
C PRO A 62 -13.86 8.10 -19.65
N THR A 63 -13.11 7.57 -18.68
CA THR A 63 -13.48 6.42 -17.85
C THR A 63 -13.26 6.72 -16.36
N PRO A 64 -14.08 6.15 -15.47
CA PRO A 64 -13.93 6.35 -14.04
C PRO A 64 -12.60 5.78 -13.51
N VAL A 65 -12.03 6.41 -12.47
CA VAL A 65 -11.01 5.79 -11.64
C VAL A 65 -11.65 4.61 -10.88
N THR A 66 -11.07 3.42 -10.97
CA THR A 66 -11.55 2.26 -10.21
C THR A 66 -10.77 2.13 -8.91
N VAL A 67 -11.47 2.20 -7.79
CA VAL A 67 -10.90 2.05 -6.44
C VAL A 67 -11.21 0.66 -5.92
N TYR A 68 -10.15 -0.13 -5.70
CA TYR A 68 -10.19 -1.49 -5.19
C TYR A 68 -9.82 -1.51 -3.71
N ALA A 69 -10.64 -2.13 -2.89
CA ALA A 69 -10.35 -2.39 -1.48
C ALA A 69 -11.28 -3.49 -0.95
N THR A 70 -11.04 -3.99 0.25
CA THR A 70 -11.99 -4.88 0.92
C THR A 70 -13.32 -4.18 1.15
N ASP A 71 -14.43 -4.94 1.23
CA ASP A 71 -15.75 -4.36 1.53
C ASP A 71 -15.74 -3.51 2.81
N ALA A 72 -15.01 -3.93 3.82
CA ALA A 72 -14.88 -3.18 5.07
C ALA A 72 -14.21 -1.80 4.87
N THR A 73 -13.14 -1.75 4.08
CA THR A 73 -12.47 -0.49 3.73
C THR A 73 -13.36 0.39 2.86
N LEU A 74 -14.03 -0.18 1.86
CA LEU A 74 -14.98 0.57 1.01
C LEU A 74 -16.15 1.13 1.81
N ALA A 75 -16.65 0.41 2.82
CA ALA A 75 -17.69 0.91 3.71
C ALA A 75 -17.23 2.16 4.48
N VAL A 76 -15.99 2.18 4.98
CA VAL A 76 -15.40 3.37 5.64
C VAL A 76 -15.30 4.54 4.67
N LEU A 77 -14.79 4.31 3.45
CA LEU A 77 -14.67 5.35 2.43
C LEU A 77 -16.02 5.99 2.10
N ARG A 78 -17.07 5.16 1.92
CA ARG A 78 -18.44 5.66 1.67
C ARG A 78 -19.02 6.42 2.85
N ALA A 79 -18.84 5.90 4.07
CA ALA A 79 -19.47 6.47 5.26
C ALA A 79 -18.77 7.76 5.74
N HIS A 80 -17.46 7.88 5.57
CA HIS A 80 -16.68 8.91 6.23
C HIS A 80 -15.92 9.85 5.30
N ILE A 81 -15.73 9.49 4.04
CA ILE A 81 -15.01 10.33 3.07
C ILE A 81 -15.96 10.83 1.98
N PHE A 82 -16.48 9.94 1.12
CA PHE A 82 -17.34 10.27 -0.02
C PHE A 82 -18.82 10.30 0.38
N ASN A 83 -19.18 11.20 1.32
CA ASN A 83 -20.46 11.20 2.03
C ASN A 83 -21.24 12.51 1.93
N TRP A 84 -20.85 13.41 1.01
CA TRP A 84 -21.40 14.75 0.81
C TRP A 84 -21.13 15.74 1.97
N ALA A 85 -20.64 15.25 3.10
CA ALA A 85 -20.30 16.10 4.26
C ALA A 85 -18.80 16.41 4.31
N VAL A 86 -17.92 15.41 4.09
CA VAL A 86 -16.47 15.59 4.02
C VAL A 86 -16.06 15.83 2.56
N TRP A 87 -16.50 14.98 1.63
CA TRP A 87 -16.23 15.11 0.20
C TRP A 87 -17.42 14.63 -0.64
N PRO A 88 -17.60 15.18 -1.88
CA PRO A 88 -18.63 14.71 -2.80
C PRO A 88 -18.54 13.21 -3.09
N ASP A 89 -19.66 12.56 -3.29
CA ASP A 89 -19.69 11.17 -3.71
C ASP A 89 -19.47 11.06 -5.22
N PHE A 90 -18.22 10.88 -5.62
CA PHE A 90 -17.81 10.78 -7.02
C PHE A 90 -18.26 9.49 -7.72
N THR A 91 -18.87 8.55 -7.00
CA THR A 91 -19.58 7.44 -7.64
C THR A 91 -20.93 7.86 -8.26
N ARG A 92 -21.30 9.14 -8.08
CA ARG A 92 -22.57 9.73 -8.52
C ARG A 92 -22.43 11.01 -9.33
N ILE A 93 -21.20 11.48 -9.53
CA ILE A 93 -20.89 12.73 -10.25
C ILE A 93 -20.12 12.40 -11.54
N PRO A 94 -20.50 13.00 -12.68
CA PRO A 94 -21.65 13.90 -12.93
C PRO A 94 -22.99 13.17 -12.88
N SER A 95 -23.04 11.88 -13.17
CA SER A 95 -24.18 10.98 -12.98
C SER A 95 -23.70 9.58 -12.60
N PRO A 96 -24.55 8.69 -12.07
CA PRO A 96 -24.16 7.31 -11.78
C PRO A 96 -23.64 6.53 -13.00
N GLU A 97 -24.14 6.85 -14.21
CA GLU A 97 -23.79 6.18 -15.47
C GLU A 97 -22.44 6.65 -16.01
N SER A 98 -22.03 7.89 -15.68
CA SER A 98 -20.78 8.52 -16.12
C SER A 98 -19.95 9.02 -14.93
N ALA A 99 -19.96 8.29 -13.84
CA ALA A 99 -19.29 8.66 -12.60
C ALA A 99 -17.78 8.79 -12.77
N PHE A 100 -17.16 9.71 -12.02
CA PHE A 100 -15.70 9.91 -12.02
C PHE A 100 -14.93 8.77 -11.34
N MET A 101 -15.61 8.06 -10.43
CA MET A 101 -15.02 6.97 -9.66
C MET A 101 -16.02 5.81 -9.53
N ARG A 102 -15.48 4.61 -9.41
CA ARG A 102 -16.26 3.43 -9.00
C ARG A 102 -15.51 2.63 -7.95
N PHE A 103 -16.24 2.00 -7.05
CA PHE A 103 -15.70 1.07 -6.08
C PHE A 103 -15.80 -0.37 -6.58
N CYS A 104 -14.72 -1.13 -6.41
CA CYS A 104 -14.65 -2.55 -6.75
C CYS A 104 -14.13 -3.32 -5.53
N PRO A 105 -14.95 -4.19 -4.91
CA PRO A 105 -14.49 -4.99 -3.78
C PRO A 105 -13.46 -6.02 -4.21
N VAL A 106 -12.49 -6.28 -3.32
CA VAL A 106 -11.49 -7.34 -3.49
C VAL A 106 -11.56 -8.33 -2.33
N VAL A 107 -11.18 -9.57 -2.61
CA VAL A 107 -11.18 -10.68 -1.66
C VAL A 107 -9.74 -11.16 -1.46
N VAL A 108 -9.34 -11.37 -0.22
CA VAL A 108 -7.98 -11.86 0.11
C VAL A 108 -7.72 -13.19 -0.60
N GLY A 109 -6.61 -13.25 -1.33
CA GLY A 109 -6.16 -14.41 -2.10
C GLY A 109 -6.74 -14.51 -3.52
N GLU A 110 -7.68 -13.64 -3.91
CA GLU A 110 -8.23 -13.61 -5.27
C GLU A 110 -7.54 -12.53 -6.13
N PRO A 111 -6.91 -12.89 -7.26
CA PRO A 111 -6.23 -11.92 -8.10
C PRO A 111 -7.22 -11.02 -8.85
N VAL A 112 -6.88 -9.75 -8.96
CA VAL A 112 -7.48 -8.81 -9.91
C VAL A 112 -6.56 -8.77 -11.14
N GLU A 113 -7.08 -9.26 -12.26
CA GLU A 113 -6.35 -9.24 -13.53
C GLU A 113 -6.36 -7.82 -14.13
N LEU A 114 -5.20 -7.37 -14.58
CA LEU A 114 -4.99 -6.07 -15.20
C LEU A 114 -4.45 -6.22 -16.62
N PRO A 115 -4.59 -5.18 -17.47
CA PRO A 115 -4.00 -5.18 -18.79
C PRO A 115 -2.48 -5.46 -18.76
N GLY A 116 -1.97 -6.06 -19.85
CA GLY A 116 -0.53 -6.34 -19.99
C GLY A 116 -0.04 -7.59 -19.25
N GLY A 117 -0.94 -8.49 -18.82
CA GLY A 117 -0.57 -9.72 -18.11
C GLY A 117 -0.14 -9.47 -16.65
N ARG A 118 -0.51 -8.34 -16.09
CA ARG A 118 -0.29 -8.00 -14.68
C ARG A 118 -1.46 -8.46 -13.82
N SER A 119 -1.20 -8.79 -12.57
CA SER A 119 -2.26 -9.02 -11.59
C SER A 119 -1.89 -8.47 -10.22
N ILE A 120 -2.92 -8.14 -9.43
CA ILE A 120 -2.75 -7.69 -8.04
C ILE A 120 -3.63 -8.53 -7.15
N THR A 121 -2.99 -9.22 -6.19
CA THR A 121 -3.67 -10.11 -5.26
C THR A 121 -3.59 -9.54 -3.84
N PRO A 122 -4.73 -9.30 -3.17
CA PRO A 122 -4.73 -8.90 -1.77
C PRO A 122 -4.21 -10.04 -0.89
N LEU A 123 -3.28 -9.70 0.00
CA LEU A 123 -2.71 -10.62 0.99
C LEU A 123 -3.26 -10.32 2.40
N PRO A 124 -3.36 -11.33 3.28
CA PRO A 124 -3.83 -11.10 4.63
C PRO A 124 -2.89 -10.19 5.42
N ALA A 125 -3.41 -9.16 6.09
CA ALA A 125 -2.68 -8.31 7.02
C ALA A 125 -3.41 -8.24 8.36
N TYR A 126 -2.70 -7.90 9.44
CA TYR A 126 -3.27 -7.79 10.77
C TYR A 126 -2.95 -6.45 11.40
N HIS A 127 -3.91 -5.55 11.31
CA HIS A 127 -3.79 -4.17 11.79
C HIS A 127 -4.95 -3.78 12.71
N THR A 128 -4.98 -2.52 13.18
CA THR A 128 -6.03 -2.00 14.09
C THR A 128 -7.38 -1.86 13.41
N VAL A 129 -7.39 -1.74 12.09
CA VAL A 129 -8.59 -1.75 11.22
C VAL A 129 -8.45 -2.89 10.20
N PRO A 130 -9.53 -3.31 9.52
CA PRO A 130 -9.43 -4.25 8.40
C PRO A 130 -8.41 -3.76 7.37
N ALA A 131 -7.39 -4.59 7.10
CA ALA A 131 -6.27 -4.23 6.23
C ALA A 131 -5.84 -5.42 5.38
N VAL A 132 -5.18 -5.12 4.26
CA VAL A 132 -4.52 -6.08 3.37
C VAL A 132 -3.15 -5.57 2.95
N GLY A 133 -2.23 -6.48 2.66
CA GLY A 133 -1.09 -6.21 1.79
C GLY A 133 -1.46 -6.52 0.34
N TYR A 134 -0.51 -6.34 -0.58
CA TYR A 134 -0.69 -6.66 -1.99
C TYR A 134 0.50 -7.41 -2.56
N HIS A 135 0.22 -8.45 -3.34
CA HIS A 135 1.15 -9.08 -4.26
C HIS A 135 0.89 -8.53 -5.66
N LEU A 136 1.90 -7.97 -6.28
CA LEU A 136 1.89 -7.41 -7.62
C LEU A 136 2.70 -8.34 -8.52
N ALA A 137 2.06 -9.00 -9.47
CA ALA A 137 2.72 -9.85 -10.45
C ALA A 137 2.84 -9.13 -11.79
N GLY A 138 4.04 -9.14 -12.34
CA GLY A 138 4.40 -8.63 -13.65
C GLY A 138 5.04 -9.70 -14.54
N THR A 139 5.52 -9.30 -15.70
CA THR A 139 6.15 -10.23 -16.66
C THR A 139 7.61 -10.57 -16.30
N GLY A 140 8.25 -9.75 -15.49
CA GLY A 140 9.66 -9.91 -15.09
C GLY A 140 9.86 -10.53 -13.71
N GLY A 141 8.81 -10.62 -12.91
CA GLY A 141 8.83 -11.09 -11.54
C GLY A 141 7.67 -10.54 -10.75
N SER A 142 7.80 -10.54 -9.44
CA SER A 142 6.75 -10.00 -8.57
C SER A 142 7.27 -9.22 -7.38
N LEU A 143 6.42 -8.35 -6.85
CA LEU A 143 6.64 -7.52 -5.68
C LEU A 143 5.55 -7.78 -4.66
N VAL A 144 5.89 -7.82 -3.38
CA VAL A 144 4.93 -7.80 -2.27
C VAL A 144 5.11 -6.52 -1.46
N PHE A 145 3.99 -5.87 -1.17
CA PHE A 145 3.87 -4.80 -0.17
C PHE A 145 3.00 -5.29 0.99
N SER A 146 3.52 -5.19 2.21
CA SER A 146 2.82 -5.71 3.39
C SER A 146 1.53 -4.94 3.74
N GLY A 147 1.39 -3.69 3.28
CA GLY A 147 0.49 -2.75 3.97
C GLY A 147 0.95 -2.56 5.41
N ASP A 148 0.08 -2.00 6.26
CA ASP A 148 0.33 -1.91 7.69
C ASP A 148 -0.08 -3.21 8.36
N THR A 149 0.81 -3.79 9.14
CA THR A 149 0.60 -5.09 9.79
C THR A 149 1.54 -5.28 10.97
N THR A 150 1.16 -6.14 11.89
CA THR A 150 2.07 -6.69 12.90
C THR A 150 2.39 -8.15 12.56
N SER A 151 2.98 -8.90 13.50
CA SER A 151 3.25 -10.34 13.35
C SER A 151 1.99 -11.09 12.92
N HIS A 152 2.03 -11.68 11.72
CA HIS A 152 0.88 -12.35 11.11
C HIS A 152 1.31 -13.54 10.24
N PRO A 153 1.36 -14.76 10.80
CA PRO A 153 1.79 -15.94 10.07
C PRO A 153 1.09 -16.19 8.73
N PRO A 154 -0.24 -15.93 8.56
CA PRO A 154 -0.89 -16.09 7.26
C PRO A 154 -0.31 -15.23 6.14
N PHE A 155 0.18 -14.01 6.45
CA PHE A 155 0.87 -13.18 5.47
C PHE A 155 2.14 -13.88 4.95
N TRP A 156 2.99 -14.39 5.85
CA TRP A 156 4.25 -15.04 5.48
C TRP A 156 4.03 -16.38 4.76
N GLN A 157 2.95 -17.09 5.08
CA GLN A 157 2.55 -18.28 4.32
C GLN A 157 2.19 -17.92 2.88
N ALA A 158 1.40 -16.86 2.68
CA ALA A 158 1.07 -16.36 1.35
C ALA A 158 2.32 -15.89 0.59
N VAL A 159 3.20 -15.11 1.22
CA VAL A 159 4.46 -14.66 0.61
C VAL A 159 5.35 -15.84 0.21
N ASN A 160 5.42 -16.89 1.03
CA ASN A 160 6.21 -18.08 0.73
C ASN A 160 5.67 -18.88 -0.47
N SER A 161 4.40 -18.77 -0.80
CA SER A 161 3.78 -19.45 -1.95
C SER A 161 4.06 -18.77 -3.30
N ILE A 162 4.54 -17.52 -3.30
CA ILE A 162 4.84 -16.77 -4.54
C ILE A 162 6.18 -17.26 -5.11
N PRO A 163 6.25 -17.86 -6.31
CA PRO A 163 7.47 -18.51 -6.79
C PRO A 163 8.57 -17.53 -7.21
N ASP A 164 8.20 -16.39 -7.78
CA ASP A 164 9.05 -15.43 -8.50
C ASP A 164 9.20 -14.09 -7.77
N LEU A 165 9.09 -14.09 -6.44
CA LEU A 165 9.19 -12.88 -5.62
C LEU A 165 10.58 -12.26 -5.69
N THR A 166 10.68 -11.08 -6.29
CA THR A 166 11.92 -10.30 -6.44
C THR A 166 12.07 -9.23 -5.36
N HIS A 167 10.99 -8.56 -4.98
CA HIS A 167 10.97 -7.48 -4.00
C HIS A 167 9.95 -7.71 -2.91
N LEU A 168 10.35 -7.44 -1.67
CA LEU A 168 9.46 -7.45 -0.51
C LEU A 168 9.57 -6.10 0.21
N ILE A 169 8.51 -5.31 0.19
CA ILE A 169 8.38 -4.04 0.91
C ILE A 169 7.60 -4.31 2.20
N VAL A 170 8.22 -4.06 3.35
CA VAL A 170 7.60 -4.30 4.67
C VAL A 170 7.64 -3.03 5.50
N GLU A 171 6.50 -2.74 6.14
CA GLU A 171 6.40 -1.67 7.12
C GLU A 171 7.24 -1.98 8.36
N THR A 172 7.84 -0.96 8.96
CA THR A 172 8.49 -1.05 10.27
C THR A 172 8.41 0.32 10.93
N ALA A 173 7.30 0.56 11.63
CA ALA A 173 6.93 1.93 12.03
C ALA A 173 7.78 2.46 13.20
N PHE A 174 8.18 1.63 14.14
CA PHE A 174 8.79 2.04 15.41
C PHE A 174 10.15 1.40 15.63
N GLY A 175 11.03 2.03 16.42
CA GLY A 175 12.21 1.38 16.97
C GLY A 175 11.86 0.37 18.08
N ASP A 176 12.79 -0.51 18.43
CA ASP A 176 12.57 -1.55 19.45
C ASP A 176 12.31 -0.97 20.85
N GLU A 177 12.75 0.25 21.11
CA GLU A 177 12.46 0.99 22.36
C GLU A 177 10.95 1.22 22.56
N GLU A 178 10.19 1.22 21.46
CA GLU A 178 8.73 1.41 21.44
C GLU A 178 7.97 0.11 21.10
N ILE A 179 8.54 -1.07 21.31
CA ILE A 179 7.93 -2.37 21.00
C ILE A 179 6.52 -2.53 21.60
N ALA A 180 6.29 -1.98 22.80
CA ALA A 180 4.97 -2.01 23.43
C ALA A 180 3.93 -1.21 22.63
N LEU A 181 4.33 -0.05 22.08
CA LEU A 181 3.50 0.77 21.21
C LEU A 181 3.30 0.11 19.86
N ALA A 182 4.36 -0.46 19.27
CA ALA A 182 4.26 -1.23 18.02
C ALA A 182 3.22 -2.36 18.12
N ARG A 183 3.26 -3.14 19.21
CA ARG A 183 2.27 -4.19 19.47
C ARG A 183 0.86 -3.63 19.67
N ALA A 184 0.70 -2.56 20.45
CA ALA A 184 -0.61 -1.95 20.73
C ALA A 184 -1.25 -1.35 19.47
N SER A 185 -0.46 -0.70 18.60
CA SER A 185 -0.89 -0.11 17.33
C SER A 185 -0.85 -1.09 16.15
N ARG A 186 -0.45 -2.37 16.38
CA ARG A 186 -0.34 -3.42 15.37
C ARG A 186 0.54 -3.04 14.19
N HIS A 187 1.73 -2.53 14.51
CA HIS A 187 2.83 -2.32 13.59
C HIS A 187 4.00 -3.24 13.91
N LEU A 188 4.97 -3.29 13.01
CA LEU A 188 6.24 -3.95 13.24
C LEU A 188 7.26 -2.96 13.86
N CYS A 189 8.21 -3.54 14.60
CA CYS A 189 9.48 -2.94 14.96
C CYS A 189 10.60 -3.92 14.55
N PRO A 190 11.87 -3.54 14.58
CA PRO A 190 12.97 -4.38 14.09
C PRO A 190 13.01 -5.80 14.65
N SER A 191 12.79 -5.99 15.96
CA SER A 191 12.76 -7.31 16.58
C SER A 191 11.59 -8.15 16.07
N LEU A 192 10.38 -7.58 15.99
CA LEU A 192 9.20 -8.28 15.45
C LEU A 192 9.39 -8.63 13.97
N LEU A 193 9.95 -7.72 13.18
CA LEU A 193 10.27 -7.99 11.78
C LEU A 193 11.26 -9.15 11.65
N ALA A 194 12.32 -9.17 12.47
CA ALA A 194 13.32 -10.24 12.43
C ALA A 194 12.70 -11.62 12.79
N GLU A 195 11.82 -11.68 13.80
CA GLU A 195 11.06 -12.89 14.14
C GLU A 195 10.20 -13.38 12.96
N GLU A 196 9.56 -12.46 12.25
CA GLU A 196 8.72 -12.79 11.10
C GLU A 196 9.54 -13.19 9.87
N LEU A 197 10.66 -12.52 9.59
CA LEU A 197 11.59 -12.90 8.52
C LEU A 197 12.19 -14.29 8.69
N ALA A 198 12.26 -14.82 9.91
CA ALA A 198 12.66 -16.19 10.16
C ALA A 198 11.69 -17.24 9.56
N ARG A 199 10.45 -16.84 9.23
CA ARG A 199 9.44 -17.67 8.55
C ARG A 199 9.58 -17.66 7.02
N LEU A 200 10.34 -16.70 6.48
CA LEU A 200 10.52 -16.54 5.03
C LEU A 200 11.52 -17.56 4.49
N ASN A 201 11.11 -18.35 3.51
CA ASN A 201 11.92 -19.41 2.90
C ASN A 201 12.62 -18.99 1.60
N LYS A 202 12.64 -17.70 1.29
CA LYS A 202 13.23 -17.11 0.07
C LYS A 202 14.02 -15.84 0.39
N ARG A 203 14.68 -15.26 -0.59
CA ARG A 203 15.59 -14.12 -0.42
C ARG A 203 15.28 -13.00 -1.42
N PRO A 204 14.09 -12.38 -1.35
CA PRO A 204 13.81 -11.19 -2.15
C PRO A 204 14.68 -10.02 -1.68
N GLN A 205 14.80 -8.99 -2.49
CA GLN A 205 15.33 -7.71 -2.03
C GLN A 205 14.35 -7.12 -1.00
N LEU A 206 14.82 -6.96 0.24
CA LEU A 206 14.01 -6.42 1.34
C LEU A 206 14.08 -4.90 1.39
N TRP A 207 12.92 -4.27 1.37
CA TRP A 207 12.75 -2.82 1.50
C TRP A 207 11.94 -2.48 2.75
N ILE A 208 12.39 -1.49 3.50
CA ILE A 208 11.74 -1.05 4.73
C ILE A 208 11.04 0.29 4.46
N THR A 209 9.77 0.37 4.86
CA THR A 209 8.93 1.56 4.68
C THR A 209 8.13 1.88 5.93
N HIS A 210 7.35 2.95 5.91
CA HIS A 210 6.41 3.38 6.95
C HIS A 210 7.08 3.76 8.29
N LEU A 211 8.35 4.18 8.27
CA LEU A 211 9.07 4.56 9.47
C LEU A 211 8.50 5.88 10.06
N LYS A 212 8.40 5.95 11.37
CA LYS A 212 7.99 7.19 12.04
C LYS A 212 9.02 8.30 11.82
N PRO A 213 8.58 9.53 11.54
CA PRO A 213 9.47 10.67 11.37
C PRO A 213 10.42 10.86 12.58
N GLY A 214 11.69 11.08 12.29
CA GLY A 214 12.74 11.28 13.32
C GLY A 214 13.36 10.00 13.87
N GLN A 215 12.93 8.83 13.42
CA GLN A 215 13.49 7.53 13.86
C GLN A 215 14.16 6.72 12.74
N PHE A 216 14.33 7.29 11.55
CA PHE A 216 14.78 6.56 10.36
C PHE A 216 16.13 5.89 10.56
N GLU A 217 17.13 6.62 11.07
CA GLU A 217 18.47 6.11 11.31
C GLU A 217 18.46 5.00 12.37
N LEU A 218 17.76 5.21 13.48
CA LEU A 218 17.65 4.24 14.56
C LEU A 218 17.00 2.94 14.08
N ILE A 219 15.85 3.03 13.42
CA ILE A 219 15.11 1.85 12.93
C ILE A 219 15.98 1.09 11.91
N MET A 220 16.59 1.80 10.95
CA MET A 220 17.42 1.17 9.92
C MET A 220 18.70 0.55 10.49
N GLU A 221 19.32 1.13 11.52
CA GLU A 221 20.45 0.51 12.24
C GLU A 221 20.02 -0.80 12.89
N GLN A 222 18.90 -0.79 13.62
CA GLN A 222 18.36 -1.98 14.29
C GLN A 222 17.96 -3.08 13.30
N VAL A 223 17.24 -2.73 12.23
CA VAL A 223 16.87 -3.65 11.15
C VAL A 223 18.12 -4.20 10.45
N GLY A 224 19.09 -3.34 10.13
CA GLY A 224 20.36 -3.74 9.51
C GLY A 224 21.14 -4.77 10.33
N ARG A 225 21.08 -4.68 11.65
CA ARG A 225 21.69 -5.64 12.57
C ARG A 225 20.89 -6.94 12.68
N LEU A 226 19.57 -6.86 12.88
CA LEU A 226 18.71 -8.02 13.18
C LEU A 226 18.33 -8.80 11.93
N ALA A 227 18.19 -8.14 10.79
CA ALA A 227 17.85 -8.73 9.50
C ALA A 227 19.02 -8.70 8.50
N ALA A 228 20.27 -8.68 8.96
CA ALA A 228 21.49 -8.55 8.14
C ALA A 228 21.55 -9.53 6.95
N ALA A 229 21.04 -10.75 7.14
CA ALA A 229 20.99 -11.78 6.10
C ALA A 229 20.18 -11.41 4.87
N TYR A 230 19.30 -10.39 4.97
CA TYR A 230 18.47 -9.88 3.88
C TYR A 230 19.02 -8.60 3.26
N SER A 231 20.11 -8.02 3.81
CA SER A 231 20.65 -6.73 3.37
C SER A 231 19.55 -5.66 3.18
N PRO A 232 18.76 -5.35 4.23
CA PRO A 232 17.60 -4.50 4.13
C PRO A 232 17.95 -3.09 3.66
N ARG A 233 17.09 -2.49 2.85
CA ARG A 233 17.26 -1.13 2.33
C ARG A 233 16.09 -0.27 2.74
N LEU A 234 16.35 0.99 3.05
CA LEU A 234 15.29 1.98 3.24
C LEU A 234 14.66 2.29 1.88
N LEU A 235 13.33 2.20 1.79
CA LEU A 235 12.61 2.68 0.63
C LEU A 235 12.49 4.20 0.73
N THR A 236 13.02 4.91 -0.26
CA THR A 236 13.06 6.37 -0.28
C THR A 236 12.07 6.95 -1.26
N HIS A 237 11.67 8.21 -1.02
CA HIS A 237 10.80 8.93 -1.95
C HIS A 237 11.40 8.98 -3.37
N GLY A 238 10.58 8.67 -4.37
CA GLY A 238 11.01 8.60 -5.77
C GLY A 238 11.84 7.38 -6.15
N GLN A 239 12.02 6.41 -5.23
CA GLN A 239 12.68 5.15 -5.55
C GLN A 239 11.92 4.39 -6.63
N VAL A 240 12.64 3.92 -7.66
CA VAL A 240 12.12 3.05 -8.71
C VAL A 240 12.58 1.61 -8.47
N LEU A 241 11.65 0.66 -8.54
CA LEU A 241 11.89 -0.78 -8.48
C LEU A 241 11.39 -1.41 -9.79
N GLU A 242 12.19 -2.29 -10.36
CA GLU A 242 11.84 -3.05 -11.57
C GLU A 242 11.63 -4.53 -11.20
N PHE A 243 10.51 -5.13 -11.64
CA PHE A 243 10.16 -6.52 -11.34
C PHE A 243 9.28 -7.15 -12.42
#